data_045ab352276e604d2f73a715994dc0ac
#
_entry.id   045ab352276e604d2f73a715994dc0ac
#
_cell.length_a   1.000
_cell.length_b   1.000
_cell.length_c   1.000
_cell.angle_alpha   90.00
_cell.angle_beta   90.00
_cell.angle_gamma   90.00
#
_symmetry.space_group_name_H-M   'P 1'
#
loop_
_entity.id
_entity.type
_entity.pdbx_description
1 polymer ?
#
loop_
_entity_poly.entity_id
_entity_poly.type
_entity_poly.pdbx_seq_one_letter_code
_entity_poly.pdbx_strand_id
1 'polypeptide(L)'
;MKKVMLLAPENLCDILRDVLENKYITLPCSDPSAAKELLLSEPDTLILSLFLPGMDSLTFLRENAAILPSKVIALTVYFDNDTLLELESLGVSQVIRIPCNLKY
;
A
#
# COMPACT_ATOMS: atom_id res chain seq x y z
N MET A 1 -9.88 0.47 17.30
CA MET A 1 -9.87 0.84 15.87
C MET A 1 -8.83 0.03 15.14
N LYS A 2 -9.15 -0.31 13.90
CA LYS A 2 -8.18 -1.04 13.08
C LYS A 2 -7.06 -0.15 12.60
N LYS A 3 -5.89 -0.74 12.43
CA LYS A 3 -4.70 -0.04 11.95
C LYS A 3 -4.52 -0.25 10.46
N VAL A 4 -4.33 0.84 9.72
CA VAL A 4 -4.10 0.81 8.29
C VAL A 4 -2.73 1.41 8.00
N MET A 5 -1.84 0.60 7.47
CA MET A 5 -0.52 1.06 7.05
C MET A 5 -0.62 1.64 5.64
N LEU A 6 -0.04 2.83 5.46
CA LEU A 6 -0.06 3.53 4.18
C LEU A 6 1.36 3.62 3.66
N LEU A 7 1.71 2.77 2.69
CA LEU A 7 3.03 2.77 2.09
C LEU A 7 2.95 3.42 0.72
N ALA A 8 3.24 4.72 0.68
CA ALA A 8 3.02 5.55 -0.50
C ALA A 8 3.84 6.82 -0.40
N PRO A 9 3.98 7.57 -1.51
CA PRO A 9 4.62 8.88 -1.44
C PRO A 9 3.91 9.77 -0.44
N GLU A 10 4.65 10.72 0.14
CA GLU A 10 4.16 11.52 1.25
C GLU A 10 2.85 12.23 0.96
N ASN A 11 2.73 12.85 -0.22
CA ASN A 11 1.51 13.56 -0.57
C ASN A 11 0.30 12.63 -0.66
N LEU A 12 0.50 11.41 -1.14
CA LEU A 12 -0.58 10.43 -1.21
C LEU A 12 -0.93 9.92 0.18
N CYS A 13 0.05 9.71 1.03
CA CYS A 13 -0.18 9.36 2.43
C CYS A 13 -1.06 10.42 3.11
N ASP A 14 -0.79 11.70 2.88
CA ASP A 14 -1.56 12.77 3.49
C ASP A 14 -3.02 12.74 3.04
N ILE A 15 -3.26 12.51 1.75
CA ILE A 15 -4.61 12.42 1.21
C ILE A 15 -5.35 11.23 1.81
N LEU A 16 -4.70 10.08 1.85
CA LEU A 16 -5.32 8.87 2.38
C LEU A 16 -5.59 8.98 3.87
N ARG A 17 -4.68 9.59 4.60
CA ARG A 17 -4.87 9.80 6.03
C ARG A 17 -6.09 10.68 6.30
N ASP A 18 -6.24 11.76 5.55
CA ASP A 18 -7.39 12.64 5.72
C ASP A 18 -8.72 11.90 5.51
N VAL A 19 -8.73 10.97 4.57
CA VAL A 19 -9.94 10.20 4.28
C VAL A 19 -10.22 9.17 5.37
N LEU A 20 -9.19 8.57 5.94
CA LEU A 20 -9.32 7.40 6.79
C LEU A 20 -9.25 7.68 8.30
N GLU A 21 -8.73 8.82 8.71
CA GLU A 21 -8.39 9.03 10.12
C GLU A 21 -9.59 9.04 11.07
N ASN A 22 -10.80 9.26 10.57
CA ASN A 22 -12.00 9.22 11.41
C ASN A 22 -12.42 7.81 11.81
N LYS A 23 -11.98 6.79 11.06
CA LYS A 23 -12.41 5.42 11.26
C LYS A 23 -11.27 4.46 11.56
N TYR A 24 -10.04 4.88 11.28
CA TYR A 24 -8.89 3.98 11.37
C TYR A 24 -7.71 4.70 12.00
N ILE A 25 -6.83 3.92 12.62
CA ILE A 25 -5.53 4.43 13.00
C ILE A 25 -4.64 4.28 11.78
N THR A 26 -4.11 5.38 11.25
CA THR A 26 -3.27 5.35 10.07
C THR A 26 -1.80 5.35 10.44
N LEU A 27 -1.03 4.54 9.74
CA LEU A 27 0.42 4.43 9.93
C LEU A 27 1.09 4.78 8.60
N PRO A 28 1.28 6.08 8.33
CA PRO A 28 1.87 6.48 7.05
C PRO A 28 3.36 6.18 6.99
N CYS A 29 3.81 5.76 5.82
CA CYS A 29 5.21 5.48 5.57
C CYS A 29 5.54 5.83 4.13
N SER A 30 6.42 6.79 3.95
CA SER A 30 6.93 7.15 2.63
C SER A 30 8.38 6.73 2.44
N ASP A 31 8.98 6.12 3.47
CA ASP A 31 10.35 5.68 3.45
C ASP A 31 10.39 4.14 3.39
N PRO A 32 10.85 3.57 2.26
CA PRO A 32 10.90 2.12 2.13
C PRO A 32 11.72 1.42 3.22
N SER A 33 12.73 2.09 3.76
CA SER A 33 13.57 1.47 4.77
C SER A 33 12.84 1.25 6.09
N ALA A 34 11.78 1.99 6.35
CA ALA A 34 10.99 1.84 7.57
C ALA A 34 9.80 0.90 7.39
N ALA A 35 9.52 0.47 6.17
CA ALA A 35 8.30 -0.26 5.87
C ALA A 35 8.21 -1.60 6.60
N LYS A 36 9.32 -2.32 6.68
CA LYS A 36 9.31 -3.63 7.31
C LYS A 36 8.98 -3.55 8.80
N GLU A 37 9.51 -2.53 9.47
CA GLU A 37 9.23 -2.35 10.89
C GLU A 37 7.75 -2.06 11.13
N LEU A 38 7.13 -1.28 10.26
CA LEU A 38 5.71 -1.02 10.38
C LEU A 38 4.88 -2.28 10.14
N LEU A 39 5.29 -3.15 9.21
CA LEU A 39 4.61 -4.42 9.02
C LEU A 39 4.69 -5.27 10.28
N LEU A 40 5.81 -5.23 10.98
CA LEU A 40 5.98 -5.99 12.21
C LEU A 40 5.09 -5.47 13.35
N SER A 41 4.54 -4.26 13.24
CA SER A 41 3.57 -3.77 14.21
C SER A 41 2.16 -4.35 13.97
N GLU A 42 2.04 -5.25 13.01
CA GLU A 42 0.83 -6.01 12.71
C GLU A 42 -0.38 -5.14 12.37
N PRO A 43 -0.27 -4.32 11.30
CA PRO A 43 -1.44 -3.58 10.85
C PRO A 43 -2.51 -4.54 10.33
N ASP A 44 -3.76 -4.12 10.39
CA ASP A 44 -4.86 -4.93 9.89
C ASP A 44 -4.94 -4.90 8.36
N THR A 45 -4.52 -3.79 7.76
CA THR A 45 -4.57 -3.58 6.32
C THR A 45 -3.31 -2.85 5.87
N LEU A 46 -2.81 -3.21 4.71
CA LEU A 46 -1.74 -2.48 4.03
C LEU A 46 -2.31 -1.88 2.76
N ILE A 47 -2.18 -0.56 2.62
CA ILE A 47 -2.46 0.12 1.36
C ILE A 47 -1.10 0.52 0.78
N LEU A 48 -0.79 0.02 -0.39
CA LEU A 48 0.53 0.11 -0.99
C LEU A 48 0.44 0.76 -2.35
N SER A 49 1.22 1.81 -2.57
CA SER A 49 1.37 2.41 -3.90
C SER A 49 2.41 1.64 -4.69
N LEU A 50 2.12 1.35 -5.95
CA LEU A 50 3.09 0.71 -6.83
C LEU A 50 4.15 1.69 -7.34
N PHE A 51 4.01 2.97 -7.01
CA PHE A 51 4.91 4.03 -7.49
C PHE A 51 5.62 4.74 -6.35
N LEU A 52 6.21 3.99 -5.44
CA LEU A 52 6.99 4.58 -4.36
C LEU A 52 8.45 4.62 -4.78
N PRO A 53 9.06 5.81 -4.90
CA PRO A 53 10.48 5.89 -5.27
C PRO A 53 11.36 5.13 -4.30
N GLY A 54 12.38 4.48 -4.83
CA GLY A 54 13.33 3.73 -4.03
C GLY A 54 12.87 2.35 -3.62
N MET A 55 11.71 1.91 -4.10
CA MET A 55 11.19 0.58 -3.76
C MET A 55 10.54 -0.06 -4.97
N ASP A 56 10.87 -1.33 -5.19
CA ASP A 56 10.12 -2.18 -6.12
C ASP A 56 9.02 -2.86 -5.30
N SER A 57 7.78 -2.44 -5.52
CA SER A 57 6.65 -2.92 -4.72
C SER A 57 6.43 -4.41 -4.83
N LEU A 58 6.63 -4.98 -6.01
CA LEU A 58 6.46 -6.43 -6.18
C LEU A 58 7.51 -7.20 -5.39
N THR A 59 8.75 -6.74 -5.43
CA THR A 59 9.82 -7.34 -4.65
C THR A 59 9.55 -7.21 -3.16
N PHE A 60 9.08 -6.03 -2.72
CA PHE A 60 8.73 -5.81 -1.33
C PHE A 60 7.67 -6.81 -0.85
N LEU A 61 6.61 -6.99 -1.62
CA LEU A 61 5.55 -7.93 -1.27
C LEU A 61 6.07 -9.36 -1.21
N ARG A 62 6.93 -9.72 -2.15
CA ARG A 62 7.49 -11.06 -2.22
C ARG A 62 8.39 -11.35 -1.02
N GLU A 63 9.24 -10.40 -0.68
CA GLU A 63 10.18 -10.56 0.42
C GLU A 63 9.53 -10.57 1.79
N ASN A 64 8.35 -9.95 1.91
CA ASN A 64 7.66 -9.83 3.18
C ASN A 64 6.37 -10.65 3.24
N ALA A 65 6.23 -11.63 2.37
CA ALA A 65 5.00 -12.41 2.23
C ALA A 65 4.52 -13.01 3.55
N ALA A 66 5.45 -13.43 4.39
CA ALA A 66 5.10 -14.11 5.65
C ALA A 66 4.51 -13.18 6.70
N ILE A 67 4.73 -11.87 6.56
CA ILE A 67 4.27 -10.89 7.56
C ILE A 67 3.27 -9.89 7.02
N LEU A 68 2.78 -10.09 5.78
CA LEU A 68 1.76 -9.22 5.23
C LEU A 68 0.46 -9.37 5.99
N PRO A 69 -0.29 -8.27 6.17
CA PRO A 69 -1.62 -8.40 6.78
C PRO A 69 -2.56 -9.18 5.86
N SER A 70 -3.68 -9.63 6.40
CA SER A 70 -4.64 -10.41 5.62
C SER A 70 -5.28 -9.61 4.49
N LYS A 71 -5.28 -8.29 4.59
CA LYS A 71 -5.84 -7.43 3.56
C LYS A 71 -4.77 -6.50 3.02
N VAL A 72 -4.47 -6.63 1.74
CA VAL A 72 -3.49 -5.79 1.05
C VAL A 72 -4.18 -5.16 -0.15
N ILE A 73 -4.14 -3.83 -0.22
CA ILE A 73 -4.73 -3.06 -1.31
C ILE A 73 -3.61 -2.35 -2.05
N ALA A 74 -3.50 -2.58 -3.35
CA ALA A 74 -2.51 -1.91 -4.18
C ALA A 74 -3.15 -0.74 -4.92
N LEU A 75 -2.46 0.40 -4.93
CA LEU A 75 -2.87 1.59 -5.67
C LEU A 75 -1.94 1.78 -6.84
N THR A 76 -2.48 2.02 -8.02
CA THR A 76 -1.68 2.22 -9.22
C THR A 76 -2.42 3.13 -10.20
N VAL A 77 -1.65 3.84 -11.04
CA VAL A 77 -2.25 4.60 -12.13
C VAL A 77 -2.38 3.76 -13.40
N TYR A 78 -1.63 2.68 -13.48
CA TYR A 78 -1.63 1.81 -14.64
C TYR A 78 -1.24 0.40 -14.24
N PHE A 79 -1.90 -0.59 -14.83
CA PHE A 79 -1.47 -1.97 -14.70
C PHE A 79 -1.95 -2.75 -15.93
N ASP A 80 -1.22 -3.80 -16.28
CA ASP A 80 -1.61 -4.74 -17.31
C ASP A 80 -2.04 -6.06 -16.66
N ASN A 81 -2.47 -7.01 -17.48
CA ASN A 81 -2.95 -8.28 -16.96
C ASN A 81 -1.86 -9.07 -16.25
N ASP A 82 -0.63 -9.01 -16.74
CA ASP A 82 0.46 -9.75 -16.12
C ASP A 82 0.77 -9.20 -14.71
N THR A 83 0.79 -7.89 -14.57
CA THR A 83 0.98 -7.26 -13.27
C THR A 83 -0.15 -7.62 -12.32
N LEU A 84 -1.38 -7.59 -12.80
CA LEU A 84 -2.54 -7.92 -11.98
C LEU A 84 -2.47 -9.35 -11.46
N LEU A 85 -2.13 -10.29 -12.33
CA LEU A 85 -2.00 -11.69 -11.93
C LEU A 85 -0.88 -11.89 -10.91
N GLU A 86 0.23 -11.19 -11.10
CA GLU A 86 1.34 -11.28 -10.15
C GLU A 86 0.95 -10.73 -8.78
N LEU A 87 0.25 -9.59 -8.75
CA LEU A 87 -0.22 -9.00 -7.50
C LEU A 87 -1.15 -9.96 -6.77
N GLU A 88 -2.07 -10.59 -7.49
CA GLU A 88 -2.96 -11.56 -6.88
C GLU A 88 -2.20 -12.74 -6.28
N SER A 89 -1.18 -13.22 -6.98
CA SER A 89 -0.38 -14.35 -6.49
C SER A 89 0.44 -13.99 -5.26
N LEU A 90 0.71 -12.69 -5.05
CA LEU A 90 1.47 -12.20 -3.89
C LEU A 90 0.57 -11.87 -2.70
N GLY A 91 -0.72 -12.11 -2.80
CA GLY A 91 -1.62 -11.91 -1.68
C GLY A 91 -2.34 -10.58 -1.67
N VAL A 92 -2.29 -9.82 -2.76
CA VAL A 92 -3.02 -8.55 -2.86
C VAL A 92 -4.50 -8.85 -3.04
N SER A 93 -5.31 -8.29 -2.15
CA SER A 93 -6.75 -8.54 -2.14
C SER A 93 -7.49 -7.68 -3.16
N GLN A 94 -6.98 -6.49 -3.44
CA GLN A 94 -7.66 -5.54 -4.29
C GLN A 94 -6.66 -4.61 -4.95
N VAL A 95 -6.87 -4.31 -6.22
CA VAL A 95 -6.07 -3.33 -6.96
C VAL A 95 -6.98 -2.18 -7.34
N ILE A 96 -6.61 -0.97 -6.93
CA ILE A 96 -7.39 0.22 -7.22
C ILE A 96 -6.61 1.11 -8.15
N ARG A 97 -7.23 1.46 -9.27
CA ARG A 97 -6.62 2.38 -10.22
C ARG A 97 -6.89 3.81 -9.78
N ILE A 98 -5.82 4.56 -9.57
CA ILE A 98 -5.94 5.95 -9.19
C ILE A 98 -6.12 6.78 -10.45
N PRO A 99 -7.16 7.64 -10.52
CA PRO A 99 -7.32 8.52 -11.67
C PRO A 99 -6.14 9.46 -11.82
N CYS A 100 -5.69 9.64 -13.04
CA CYS A 100 -4.55 10.51 -13.31
C CYS A 100 -4.87 11.97 -13.07
N ASN A 101 -6.14 12.32 -13.06
CA ASN A 101 -6.58 13.71 -12.99
C ASN A 101 -7.20 14.04 -11.65
N LEU A 102 -6.41 13.86 -10.60
CA LEU A 102 -6.89 14.13 -9.24
C LEU A 102 -6.98 15.63 -8.95
N LYS A 103 -6.47 16.45 -9.82
CA LYS A 103 -6.41 17.89 -9.59
C LYS A 103 -7.74 18.60 -9.70
N TYR A 104 -8.74 17.93 -10.15
CA TYR A 104 -10.08 18.54 -10.24
C TYR A 104 -11.13 17.74 -9.62
#